data_9d1ffe9830964beccf04dc73fde2d9b7
#
_entry.id   9d1ffe9830964beccf04dc73fde2d9b7
#
_cell.length_a   1.000
_cell.length_b   1.000
_cell.length_c   1.000
_cell.angle_alpha   90.00
_cell.angle_beta   90.00
_cell.angle_gamma   90.00
#
_symmetry.space_group_name_H-M   'P 1'
#
loop_
_entity.id
_entity.type
_entity.pdbx_description
1 polymer ?
#
loop_
_entity_poly.entity_id
_entity_poly.type
_entity_poly.pdbx_seq_one_letter_code
_entity_poly.pdbx_strand_id
1 'polypeptide(L)'
;MEDGIYAKFNTSRGEILVRLEHDKTPGTVGNFVGLAEGTLANQVKKLGEPYYDGLTFHRVINDFMIQGGCPTGTGTGDPGYKFDDEFHPDLRHAGPGVLSMANAGPGTNGSQFFITHVATPWLDKKHTVFGEVAEGQEVVDAIQQGDRIESLEILRVGSEAEAWDAVAAFESFKKGRADRLKKEQEAQQARLKALSEGFEETDSGLRYKIMETGNGEKPKRGDRVAVHYRGALVDGTVFDSSFE
;
A
#
# COMPACT_ATOMS: atom_id res chain seq x y z
N MET A 1 26.87 -6.43 -0.79
CA MET A 1 25.54 -6.00 -0.28
C MET A 1 25.79 -5.02 0.87
N GLU A 2 25.04 -3.96 0.94
CA GLU A 2 24.99 -3.06 2.10
C GLU A 2 24.27 -3.71 3.26
N ASP A 3 24.42 -3.16 4.47
CA ASP A 3 23.69 -3.64 5.65
C ASP A 3 22.18 -3.50 5.43
N GLY A 4 21.42 -4.55 5.78
CA GLY A 4 19.98 -4.58 5.58
C GLY A 4 19.41 -5.99 5.48
N ILE A 5 18.11 -6.06 5.25
CA ILE A 5 17.37 -7.31 5.02
C ILE A 5 17.03 -7.42 3.54
N TYR A 6 17.29 -8.59 2.98
CA TYR A 6 17.06 -8.87 1.56
C TYR A 6 16.20 -10.12 1.40
N ALA A 7 15.34 -10.09 0.40
CA ALA A 7 14.61 -11.26 -0.09
C ALA A 7 15.23 -11.73 -1.41
N LYS A 8 15.75 -12.94 -1.41
CA LYS A 8 16.29 -13.60 -2.60
C LYS A 8 15.24 -14.56 -3.14
N PHE A 9 14.64 -14.20 -4.26
CA PHE A 9 13.71 -15.06 -5.00
C PHE A 9 14.50 -15.93 -5.96
N ASN A 10 14.47 -17.22 -5.77
CA ASN A 10 14.90 -18.20 -6.76
C ASN A 10 13.67 -18.55 -7.61
N THR A 11 13.67 -18.13 -8.86
CA THR A 11 12.52 -18.32 -9.75
C THR A 11 12.85 -19.24 -10.92
N SER A 12 11.84 -19.74 -11.62
CA SER A 12 12.00 -20.52 -12.84
C SER A 12 12.70 -19.76 -14.00
N ARG A 13 12.91 -18.44 -13.84
CA ARG A 13 13.59 -17.56 -14.82
C ARG A 13 14.94 -17.05 -14.36
N GLY A 14 15.30 -17.25 -13.10
CA GLY A 14 16.54 -16.79 -12.51
C GLY A 14 16.33 -16.20 -11.12
N GLU A 15 17.36 -15.54 -10.61
CA GLU A 15 17.37 -14.97 -9.27
C GLU A 15 16.96 -13.48 -9.31
N ILE A 16 16.18 -13.05 -8.31
CA ILE A 16 15.85 -11.66 -8.06
C ILE A 16 16.25 -11.36 -6.63
N LEU A 17 17.07 -10.35 -6.40
CA LEU A 17 17.42 -9.88 -5.08
C LEU A 17 16.71 -8.57 -4.79
N VAL A 18 15.92 -8.53 -3.73
CA VAL A 18 15.13 -7.37 -3.31
C VAL A 18 15.60 -6.90 -1.94
N ARG A 19 15.95 -5.62 -1.80
CA ARG A 19 16.19 -4.99 -0.50
C ARG A 19 14.85 -4.65 0.13
N LEU A 20 14.67 -5.00 1.40
CA LEU A 20 13.45 -4.74 2.16
C LEU A 20 13.60 -3.49 3.05
N GLU A 21 12.59 -2.66 3.10
CA GLU A 21 12.53 -1.40 3.86
C GLU A 21 11.97 -1.63 5.28
N HIS A 22 12.69 -2.46 6.05
CA HIS A 22 12.26 -2.90 7.39
C HIS A 22 12.26 -1.79 8.45
N ASP A 23 12.97 -0.72 8.24
CA ASP A 23 13.01 0.49 9.06
C ASP A 23 11.81 1.42 8.79
N LYS A 24 11.33 1.48 7.53
CA LYS A 24 10.24 2.36 7.11
C LYS A 24 8.87 1.69 7.13
N THR A 25 8.83 0.38 6.87
CA THR A 25 7.59 -0.41 6.85
C THR A 25 7.76 -1.72 7.64
N PRO A 26 8.12 -1.63 8.95
CA PRO A 26 8.46 -2.80 9.77
C PRO A 26 7.32 -3.83 9.88
N GLY A 27 6.07 -3.40 9.91
CA GLY A 27 4.94 -4.30 9.98
C GLY A 27 4.75 -5.12 8.70
N THR A 28 4.84 -4.46 7.55
CA THR A 28 4.69 -5.09 6.24
C THR A 28 5.85 -6.03 5.94
N VAL A 29 7.09 -5.59 6.19
CA VAL A 29 8.28 -6.43 6.07
C VAL A 29 8.22 -7.60 7.05
N GLY A 30 7.76 -7.36 8.30
CA GLY A 30 7.60 -8.41 9.32
C GLY A 30 6.61 -9.49 8.89
N ASN A 31 5.49 -9.11 8.28
CA ASN A 31 4.55 -10.07 7.67
C ASN A 31 5.22 -10.88 6.55
N PHE A 32 5.86 -10.20 5.60
CA PHE A 32 6.47 -10.82 4.44
C PHE A 32 7.60 -11.79 4.84
N VAL A 33 8.53 -11.34 5.66
CA VAL A 33 9.67 -12.14 6.16
C VAL A 33 9.18 -13.31 7.02
N GLY A 34 8.24 -13.06 7.94
CA GLY A 34 7.71 -14.10 8.79
C GLY A 34 6.96 -15.20 8.02
N LEU A 35 6.29 -14.87 6.92
CA LEU A 35 5.71 -15.85 6.00
C LEU A 35 6.81 -16.57 5.21
N ALA A 36 7.80 -15.84 4.67
CA ALA A 36 8.90 -16.44 3.90
C ALA A 36 9.68 -17.47 4.69
N GLU A 37 9.97 -17.19 5.96
CA GLU A 37 10.68 -18.10 6.87
C GLU A 37 9.79 -19.16 7.53
N GLY A 38 8.45 -19.07 7.34
CA GLY A 38 7.49 -19.94 8.00
C GLY A 38 7.38 -19.71 9.52
N THR A 39 7.85 -18.56 10.02
CA THR A 39 7.82 -18.21 11.45
C THR A 39 6.52 -17.51 11.86
N LEU A 40 5.74 -17.00 10.90
CA LEU A 40 4.46 -16.37 11.15
C LEU A 40 3.30 -17.34 10.93
N ALA A 41 2.45 -17.50 11.94
CA ALA A 41 1.28 -18.37 11.89
C ALA A 41 0.28 -17.90 10.79
N ASN A 42 -0.18 -18.85 9.97
CA ASN A 42 -1.14 -18.63 8.90
C ASN A 42 -2.04 -19.87 8.72
N GLN A 43 -3.06 -19.79 7.85
CA GLN A 43 -4.01 -20.87 7.64
C GLN A 43 -3.67 -21.79 6.46
N VAL A 44 -2.57 -21.52 5.74
CA VAL A 44 -2.20 -22.23 4.50
C VAL A 44 -1.08 -23.23 4.72
N LYS A 45 -0.05 -22.83 5.46
CA LYS A 45 1.15 -23.62 5.75
C LYS A 45 1.29 -23.82 7.24
N LYS A 46 1.90 -24.93 7.64
CA LYS A 46 2.25 -25.17 9.04
C LYS A 46 3.40 -24.25 9.45
N LEU A 47 3.48 -23.97 10.75
CA LEU A 47 4.60 -23.24 11.31
C LEU A 47 5.91 -24.02 11.03
N GLY A 48 6.92 -23.33 10.54
CA GLY A 48 8.19 -23.91 10.07
C GLY A 48 8.23 -24.23 8.58
N GLU A 49 7.12 -24.09 7.85
CA GLU A 49 7.07 -24.28 6.39
C GLU A 49 7.10 -22.91 5.68
N PRO A 50 8.09 -22.67 4.78
CA PRO A 50 8.13 -21.45 3.96
C PRO A 50 6.85 -21.25 3.15
N TYR A 51 6.24 -20.08 3.27
CA TYR A 51 4.93 -19.82 2.66
C TYR A 51 4.99 -19.67 1.16
N TYR A 52 6.01 -18.99 0.64
CA TYR A 52 6.10 -18.57 -0.76
C TYR A 52 6.68 -19.64 -1.69
N ASP A 53 7.34 -20.65 -1.15
CA ASP A 53 7.97 -21.72 -1.94
C ASP A 53 6.93 -22.50 -2.74
N GLY A 54 7.17 -22.61 -4.05
CA GLY A 54 6.32 -23.28 -5.00
C GLY A 54 5.12 -22.46 -5.49
N LEU A 55 4.90 -21.24 -5.00
CA LEU A 55 3.85 -20.37 -5.50
C LEU A 55 4.20 -19.82 -6.88
N THR A 56 3.17 -19.35 -7.60
CA THR A 56 3.32 -18.81 -8.96
C THR A 56 3.12 -17.31 -9.01
N PHE A 57 3.71 -16.68 -10.02
CA PHE A 57 3.30 -15.37 -10.47
C PHE A 57 1.99 -15.52 -11.26
N HIS A 58 0.87 -15.46 -10.55
CA HIS A 58 -0.45 -15.77 -11.10
C HIS A 58 -1.03 -14.67 -11.99
N ARG A 59 -0.44 -13.47 -11.96
CA ARG A 59 -0.85 -12.34 -12.81
C ARG A 59 0.39 -11.57 -13.24
N VAL A 60 0.58 -11.45 -14.56
CA VAL A 60 1.66 -10.69 -15.18
C VAL A 60 1.04 -9.76 -16.21
N ILE A 61 1.35 -8.48 -16.14
CA ILE A 61 0.94 -7.49 -17.14
C ILE A 61 2.21 -6.77 -17.59
N ASN A 62 2.55 -6.95 -18.86
CA ASN A 62 3.70 -6.28 -19.47
C ASN A 62 3.59 -4.76 -19.31
N ASP A 63 4.70 -4.09 -19.16
CA ASP A 63 4.78 -2.65 -18.95
C ASP A 63 4.02 -2.15 -17.72
N PHE A 64 3.73 -3.06 -16.76
CA PHE A 64 3.10 -2.71 -15.50
C PHE A 64 3.73 -3.44 -14.31
N MET A 65 3.45 -4.74 -14.11
CA MET A 65 3.96 -5.47 -12.95
C MET A 65 3.84 -7.00 -13.09
N ILE A 66 4.57 -7.71 -12.23
CA ILE A 66 4.36 -9.13 -11.93
C ILE A 66 3.77 -9.26 -10.52
N GLN A 67 2.75 -10.11 -10.34
CA GLN A 67 2.07 -10.32 -9.05
C GLN A 67 2.12 -11.77 -8.62
N GLY A 68 2.57 -12.02 -7.39
CA GLY A 68 2.70 -13.33 -6.77
C GLY A 68 2.15 -13.37 -5.35
N GLY A 69 2.48 -14.46 -4.60
CA GLY A 69 2.14 -14.59 -3.20
C GLY A 69 0.72 -15.07 -2.90
N CYS A 70 -0.07 -15.44 -3.92
CA CYS A 70 -1.39 -16.03 -3.74
C CYS A 70 -1.27 -17.55 -3.53
N PRO A 71 -1.69 -18.12 -2.39
CA PRO A 71 -1.55 -19.55 -2.12
C PRO A 71 -2.37 -20.46 -3.03
N THR A 72 -3.45 -19.94 -3.61
CA THR A 72 -4.30 -20.69 -4.54
C THR A 72 -3.94 -20.45 -6.01
N GLY A 73 -3.02 -19.52 -6.30
CA GLY A 73 -2.63 -19.15 -7.67
C GLY A 73 -3.75 -18.47 -8.49
N THR A 74 -4.82 -18.01 -7.84
CA THR A 74 -6.01 -17.43 -8.51
C THR A 74 -6.16 -15.92 -8.29
N GLY A 75 -5.34 -15.34 -7.38
CA GLY A 75 -5.47 -13.95 -6.94
C GLY A 75 -6.46 -13.72 -5.81
N THR A 76 -7.24 -14.74 -5.40
CA THR A 76 -8.26 -14.64 -4.34
C THR A 76 -7.82 -15.23 -3.01
N GLY A 77 -6.73 -16.02 -2.97
CA GLY A 77 -6.19 -16.61 -1.75
C GLY A 77 -5.44 -15.61 -0.88
N ASP A 78 -5.49 -15.81 0.44
CA ASP A 78 -4.78 -15.03 1.44
C ASP A 78 -4.19 -15.94 2.55
N PRO A 79 -3.40 -15.42 3.50
CA PRO A 79 -2.82 -16.24 4.57
C PRO A 79 -3.81 -16.57 5.70
N GLY A 80 -5.08 -16.23 5.56
CA GLY A 80 -6.13 -16.41 6.59
C GLY A 80 -6.32 -15.19 7.49
N TYR A 81 -5.68 -14.07 7.17
CA TYR A 81 -5.84 -12.79 7.85
C TYR A 81 -5.56 -11.62 6.91
N LYS A 82 -5.96 -10.43 7.36
CA LYS A 82 -5.67 -9.15 6.69
C LYS A 82 -5.05 -8.17 7.68
N PHE A 83 -4.27 -7.21 7.15
CA PHE A 83 -3.67 -6.15 7.94
C PHE A 83 -3.71 -4.80 7.21
N ASP A 84 -3.51 -3.73 7.98
CA ASP A 84 -3.61 -2.35 7.50
C ASP A 84 -2.49 -1.98 6.54
N ASP A 85 -2.70 -0.90 5.78
CA ASP A 85 -1.66 -0.28 4.98
C ASP A 85 -0.62 0.41 5.89
N GLU A 86 0.63 0.45 5.43
CA GLU A 86 1.77 1.05 6.12
C GLU A 86 2.52 1.98 5.16
N PHE A 87 1.95 3.15 4.89
CA PHE A 87 2.52 4.09 3.95
C PHE A 87 3.65 4.91 4.58
N HIS A 88 4.79 5.00 3.89
CA HIS A 88 5.88 5.87 4.26
C HIS A 88 6.05 6.98 3.20
N PRO A 89 6.30 8.24 3.60
CA PRO A 89 6.35 9.37 2.66
C PRO A 89 7.49 9.26 1.62
N ASP A 90 8.58 8.58 1.96
CA ASP A 90 9.73 8.42 1.06
C ASP A 90 9.60 7.23 0.11
N LEU A 91 8.64 6.33 0.37
CA LEU A 91 8.44 5.14 -0.46
C LEU A 91 7.35 5.38 -1.51
N ARG A 92 7.74 5.29 -2.77
CA ARG A 92 6.91 5.60 -3.93
C ARG A 92 7.06 4.52 -5.00
N HIS A 93 6.05 4.40 -5.84
CA HIS A 93 6.12 3.60 -7.05
C HIS A 93 6.81 4.39 -8.18
N ALA A 94 8.08 4.77 -7.95
CA ALA A 94 8.79 5.75 -8.78
C ALA A 94 9.46 5.16 -10.03
N GLY A 95 9.56 3.83 -10.12
CA GLY A 95 10.30 3.19 -11.21
C GLY A 95 10.00 1.69 -11.34
N PRO A 96 10.79 0.99 -12.17
CA PRO A 96 10.81 -0.46 -12.17
C PRO A 96 11.40 -1.00 -10.86
N GLY A 97 11.09 -2.26 -10.53
CA GLY A 97 11.67 -2.97 -9.40
C GLY A 97 11.07 -2.64 -8.03
N VAL A 98 10.03 -1.82 -7.94
CA VAL A 98 9.37 -1.52 -6.67
C VAL A 98 8.56 -2.73 -6.21
N LEU A 99 8.89 -3.26 -5.00
CA LEU A 99 8.13 -4.31 -4.34
C LEU A 99 7.04 -3.69 -3.46
N SER A 100 5.78 -4.05 -3.73
CA SER A 100 4.62 -3.47 -3.07
C SER A 100 3.54 -4.50 -2.77
N MET A 101 2.70 -4.26 -1.76
CA MET A 101 1.59 -5.14 -1.39
C MET A 101 0.43 -5.04 -2.37
N ALA A 102 -0.03 -6.19 -2.86
CA ALA A 102 -1.33 -6.28 -3.53
C ALA A 102 -2.45 -6.33 -2.47
N ASN A 103 -3.53 -5.60 -2.73
CA ASN A 103 -4.70 -5.55 -1.86
C ASN A 103 -6.00 -5.38 -2.65
N ALA A 104 -7.14 -5.56 -1.99
CA ALA A 104 -8.49 -5.35 -2.54
C ALA A 104 -9.14 -4.07 -1.98
N GLY A 105 -8.35 -3.08 -1.61
CA GLY A 105 -8.74 -1.82 -0.98
C GLY A 105 -8.06 -1.62 0.38
N PRO A 106 -8.30 -0.50 1.04
CA PRO A 106 -7.62 -0.14 2.28
C PRO A 106 -7.73 -1.22 3.36
N GLY A 107 -6.61 -1.52 4.02
CA GLY A 107 -6.54 -2.45 5.14
C GLY A 107 -6.78 -3.92 4.77
N THR A 108 -6.56 -4.32 3.51
CA THR A 108 -6.79 -5.70 3.06
C THR A 108 -5.52 -6.41 2.60
N ASN A 109 -4.34 -5.96 3.07
CA ASN A 109 -3.08 -6.62 2.78
C ASN A 109 -3.04 -8.02 3.39
N GLY A 110 -2.38 -8.96 2.72
CA GLY A 110 -2.22 -10.35 3.17
C GLY A 110 -0.84 -10.88 2.82
N SER A 111 -0.77 -11.87 1.92
CA SER A 111 0.50 -12.44 1.42
C SER A 111 0.85 -12.01 -0.01
N GLN A 112 -0.10 -11.45 -0.77
CA GLN A 112 0.13 -11.11 -2.16
C GLN A 112 0.94 -9.83 -2.30
N PHE A 113 1.88 -9.84 -3.23
CA PHE A 113 2.75 -8.72 -3.56
C PHE A 113 2.87 -8.57 -5.07
N PHE A 114 3.39 -7.44 -5.52
CA PHE A 114 3.78 -7.22 -6.90
C PHE A 114 5.14 -6.52 -6.99
N ILE A 115 5.83 -6.73 -8.12
CA ILE A 115 7.07 -6.02 -8.47
C ILE A 115 6.81 -5.29 -9.79
N THR A 116 7.15 -4.00 -9.84
CA THR A 116 6.85 -3.14 -10.98
C THR A 116 7.85 -3.32 -12.14
N HIS A 117 7.34 -3.20 -13.40
CA HIS A 117 8.16 -3.06 -14.60
C HIS A 117 8.49 -1.59 -14.90
N VAL A 118 7.62 -0.68 -14.47
CA VAL A 118 7.72 0.76 -14.75
C VAL A 118 7.23 1.57 -13.56
N ALA A 119 7.41 2.89 -13.58
CA ALA A 119 6.81 3.77 -12.60
C ALA A 119 5.27 3.71 -12.64
N THR A 120 4.66 3.57 -11.45
CA THR A 120 3.19 3.47 -11.30
C THR A 120 2.67 4.42 -10.22
N PRO A 121 2.90 5.75 -10.36
CA PRO A 121 2.64 6.73 -9.29
C PRO A 121 1.16 6.81 -8.86
N TRP A 122 0.23 6.35 -9.68
CA TRP A 122 -1.20 6.26 -9.33
C TRP A 122 -1.52 5.21 -8.25
N LEU A 123 -0.55 4.35 -7.89
CA LEU A 123 -0.63 3.36 -6.81
C LEU A 123 -0.13 3.91 -5.46
N ASP A 124 0.51 5.08 -5.45
CA ASP A 124 0.99 5.73 -4.23
C ASP A 124 -0.15 5.96 -3.24
N LYS A 125 0.10 5.66 -1.97
CA LYS A 125 -0.89 5.71 -0.87
C LYS A 125 -2.13 4.82 -1.05
N LYS A 126 -2.06 3.85 -1.97
CA LYS A 126 -3.06 2.79 -2.15
C LYS A 126 -2.48 1.41 -1.89
N HIS A 127 -1.19 1.25 -2.19
CA HIS A 127 -0.44 0.02 -1.98
C HIS A 127 0.83 0.33 -1.20
N THR A 128 1.15 -0.50 -0.22
CA THR A 128 2.32 -0.31 0.65
C THR A 128 3.57 -0.77 -0.08
N VAL A 129 4.45 0.17 -0.42
CA VAL A 129 5.81 -0.13 -0.89
C VAL A 129 6.64 -0.58 0.29
N PHE A 130 7.35 -1.70 0.17
CA PHE A 130 8.15 -2.26 1.26
C PHE A 130 9.51 -2.84 0.83
N GLY A 131 9.91 -2.63 -0.42
CA GLY A 131 11.21 -3.03 -0.94
C GLY A 131 11.46 -2.57 -2.36
N GLU A 132 12.67 -2.78 -2.82
CA GLU A 132 13.13 -2.45 -4.18
C GLU A 132 14.13 -3.51 -4.66
N VAL A 133 14.04 -3.87 -5.95
CA VAL A 133 14.97 -4.80 -6.59
C VAL A 133 16.36 -4.20 -6.59
N ALA A 134 17.29 -4.90 -5.95
CA ALA A 134 18.70 -4.56 -5.94
C ALA A 134 19.45 -5.20 -7.12
N GLU A 135 19.06 -6.43 -7.49
CA GLU A 135 19.64 -7.18 -8.61
C GLU A 135 18.58 -8.05 -9.27
N GLY A 136 18.66 -8.26 -10.59
CA GLY A 136 17.76 -9.17 -11.32
C GLY A 136 16.49 -8.51 -11.88
N GLN A 137 16.51 -7.20 -12.18
CA GLN A 137 15.38 -6.55 -12.86
C GLN A 137 15.08 -7.18 -14.22
N GLU A 138 16.09 -7.62 -14.95
CA GLU A 138 15.93 -8.35 -16.21
C GLU A 138 15.19 -9.68 -16.04
N VAL A 139 15.29 -10.32 -14.85
CA VAL A 139 14.53 -11.52 -14.52
C VAL A 139 13.08 -11.15 -14.24
N VAL A 140 12.83 -10.05 -13.51
CA VAL A 140 11.47 -9.52 -13.30
C VAL A 140 10.78 -9.29 -14.64
N ASP A 141 11.47 -8.66 -15.59
CA ASP A 141 10.96 -8.35 -16.93
C ASP A 141 10.74 -9.60 -17.78
N ALA A 142 11.47 -10.71 -17.51
CA ALA A 142 11.36 -11.98 -18.22
C ALA A 142 10.30 -12.93 -17.66
N ILE A 143 9.78 -12.69 -16.45
CA ILE A 143 8.75 -13.51 -15.80
C ILE A 143 7.45 -13.47 -16.60
N GLN A 144 6.86 -14.65 -16.77
CA GLN A 144 5.57 -14.85 -17.42
C GLN A 144 4.54 -15.40 -16.43
N GLN A 145 3.27 -15.22 -16.75
CA GLN A 145 2.20 -15.76 -15.92
C GLN A 145 2.30 -17.29 -15.82
N GLY A 146 2.30 -17.77 -14.58
CA GLY A 146 2.49 -19.19 -14.27
C GLY A 146 3.92 -19.57 -13.91
N ASP A 147 4.91 -18.72 -14.14
CA ASP A 147 6.29 -18.94 -13.65
C ASP A 147 6.29 -19.04 -12.12
N ARG A 148 7.26 -19.80 -11.58
CA ARG A 148 7.28 -20.19 -10.17
C ARG A 148 8.32 -19.44 -9.37
N ILE A 149 7.99 -19.22 -8.11
CA ILE A 149 8.93 -18.96 -7.02
C ILE A 149 9.34 -20.35 -6.52
N GLU A 150 10.53 -20.81 -6.89
CA GLU A 150 11.03 -22.13 -6.48
C GLU A 150 11.37 -22.10 -4.99
N SER A 151 12.04 -21.05 -4.54
CA SER A 151 12.23 -20.74 -3.10
C SER A 151 12.38 -19.24 -2.90
N LEU A 152 12.12 -18.81 -1.66
CA LEU A 152 12.34 -17.43 -1.22
C LEU A 152 13.16 -17.46 0.07
N GLU A 153 14.38 -16.94 -0.01
CA GLU A 153 15.34 -16.91 1.11
C GLU A 153 15.47 -15.49 1.67
N ILE A 154 15.54 -15.36 2.98
CA ILE A 154 15.78 -14.07 3.64
C ILE A 154 17.26 -13.99 4.03
N LEU A 155 17.94 -12.97 3.52
CA LEU A 155 19.33 -12.68 3.84
C LEU A 155 19.39 -11.47 4.75
N ARG A 156 20.17 -11.57 5.83
CA ARG A 156 20.42 -10.49 6.78
C ARG A 156 21.87 -10.12 6.75
N VAL A 157 22.17 -8.85 6.51
CA VAL A 157 23.54 -8.30 6.43
C VAL A 157 23.68 -7.23 7.49
N GLY A 158 24.65 -7.40 8.38
CA GLY A 158 24.92 -6.49 9.50
C GLY A 158 24.13 -6.82 10.76
N SER A 159 24.67 -6.42 11.91
CA SER A 159 24.17 -6.80 13.23
C SER A 159 22.74 -6.38 13.54
N GLU A 160 22.31 -5.23 13.02
CA GLU A 160 20.93 -4.75 13.19
C GLU A 160 19.94 -5.64 12.44
N ALA A 161 20.25 -6.01 11.20
CA ALA A 161 19.42 -6.90 10.40
C ALA A 161 19.38 -8.32 10.99
N GLU A 162 20.50 -8.82 11.51
CA GLU A 162 20.57 -10.13 12.17
C GLU A 162 19.73 -10.19 13.45
N ALA A 163 19.69 -9.10 14.21
CA ALA A 163 18.94 -9.01 15.46
C ALA A 163 17.44 -8.68 15.25
N TRP A 164 17.04 -8.30 14.02
CA TRP A 164 15.66 -7.88 13.75
C TRP A 164 14.69 -9.05 13.72
N ASP A 165 13.62 -8.95 14.51
CA ASP A 165 12.58 -9.99 14.67
C ASP A 165 11.34 -9.61 13.86
N ALA A 166 11.11 -10.36 12.80
CA ALA A 166 10.00 -10.17 11.88
C ALA A 166 8.62 -10.33 12.53
N VAL A 167 8.47 -11.36 13.37
CA VAL A 167 7.21 -11.66 14.05
C VAL A 167 6.89 -10.59 15.08
N ALA A 168 7.87 -10.18 15.87
CA ALA A 168 7.70 -9.11 16.84
C ALA A 168 7.34 -7.78 16.17
N ALA A 169 7.96 -7.44 15.03
CA ALA A 169 7.66 -6.25 14.25
C ALA A 169 6.21 -6.25 13.75
N PHE A 170 5.75 -7.36 13.16
CA PHE A 170 4.37 -7.51 12.70
C PHE A 170 3.35 -7.45 13.83
N GLU A 171 3.59 -8.15 14.93
CA GLU A 171 2.69 -8.13 16.09
C GLU A 171 2.61 -6.74 16.73
N SER A 172 3.73 -6.02 16.81
CA SER A 172 3.76 -4.62 17.27
C SER A 172 2.93 -3.72 16.35
N PHE A 173 3.09 -3.89 15.04
CA PHE A 173 2.31 -3.15 14.05
C PHE A 173 0.80 -3.41 14.20
N LYS A 174 0.37 -4.64 14.35
CA LYS A 174 -1.05 -4.98 14.55
C LYS A 174 -1.61 -4.38 15.85
N LYS A 175 -0.85 -4.47 16.95
CA LYS A 175 -1.26 -3.89 18.25
C LYS A 175 -1.40 -2.38 18.20
N GLY A 176 -0.58 -1.68 17.42
CA GLY A 176 -0.65 -0.23 17.25
C GLY A 176 -1.79 0.29 16.38
N ARG A 177 -2.66 -0.58 15.85
CA ARG A 177 -3.76 -0.20 14.94
C ARG A 177 -4.69 0.87 15.51
N ALA A 178 -5.15 0.69 16.73
CA ALA A 178 -6.08 1.62 17.37
C ALA A 178 -5.48 3.04 17.51
N ASP A 179 -4.21 3.12 17.88
CA ASP A 179 -3.50 4.39 18.04
C ASP A 179 -3.25 5.08 16.70
N ARG A 180 -2.92 4.31 15.64
CA ARG A 180 -2.78 4.85 14.28
C ARG A 180 -4.09 5.42 13.76
N LEU A 181 -5.20 4.67 13.88
CA LEU A 181 -6.53 5.13 13.47
C LEU A 181 -6.95 6.40 14.22
N LYS A 182 -6.67 6.47 15.52
CA LYS A 182 -6.96 7.66 16.32
C LYS A 182 -6.16 8.87 15.84
N LYS A 183 -4.86 8.71 15.62
CA LYS A 183 -3.99 9.79 15.11
C LYS A 183 -4.43 10.27 13.71
N GLU A 184 -4.82 9.35 12.84
CA GLU A 184 -5.32 9.69 11.50
C GLU A 184 -6.63 10.48 11.57
N GLN A 185 -7.57 10.06 12.42
CA GLN A 185 -8.82 10.79 12.66
C GLN A 185 -8.56 12.19 13.22
N GLU A 186 -7.67 12.32 14.20
CA GLU A 186 -7.29 13.60 14.79
C GLU A 186 -6.65 14.53 13.73
N ALA A 187 -5.74 13.99 12.91
CA ALA A 187 -5.11 14.74 11.81
C ALA A 187 -6.12 15.17 10.75
N GLN A 188 -7.07 14.31 10.40
CA GLN A 188 -8.15 14.64 9.47
C GLN A 188 -9.06 15.74 10.02
N GLN A 189 -9.44 15.65 11.29
CA GLN A 189 -10.24 16.68 11.96
C GLN A 189 -9.50 18.01 12.05
N ALA A 190 -8.21 18.00 12.40
CA ALA A 190 -7.38 19.20 12.43
C ALA A 190 -7.29 19.86 11.05
N ARG A 191 -7.13 19.05 9.98
CA ARG A 191 -7.11 19.55 8.61
C ARG A 191 -8.44 20.16 8.20
N LEU A 192 -9.57 19.49 8.50
CA LEU A 192 -10.90 20.02 8.24
C LEU A 192 -11.15 21.34 8.99
N LYS A 193 -10.72 21.43 10.25
CA LYS A 193 -10.83 22.65 11.05
C LYS A 193 -10.03 23.79 10.42
N ALA A 194 -8.78 23.53 10.00
CA ALA A 194 -7.93 24.53 9.36
C ALA A 194 -8.53 25.03 8.03
N LEU A 195 -9.08 24.12 7.20
CA LEU A 195 -9.71 24.48 5.93
C LEU A 195 -11.03 25.22 6.10
N SER A 196 -11.71 25.07 7.22
CA SER A 196 -12.99 25.73 7.54
C SER A 196 -12.83 26.96 8.46
N GLU A 197 -11.62 27.46 8.64
CA GLU A 197 -11.39 28.66 9.42
C GLU A 197 -12.10 29.87 8.79
N GLY A 198 -12.93 30.56 9.60
CA GLY A 198 -13.77 31.67 9.13
C GLY A 198 -15.00 31.27 8.33
N PHE A 199 -15.38 29.99 8.36
CA PHE A 199 -16.66 29.50 7.84
C PHE A 199 -17.73 29.56 8.93
N GLU A 200 -18.98 29.79 8.52
CA GLU A 200 -20.17 29.64 9.36
C GLU A 200 -20.68 28.20 9.28
N GLU A 201 -21.21 27.67 10.37
CA GLU A 201 -21.76 26.32 10.43
C GLU A 201 -23.28 26.38 10.62
N THR A 202 -24.02 25.61 9.83
CA THR A 202 -25.47 25.45 9.96
C THR A 202 -25.81 24.35 10.96
N ASP A 203 -27.07 24.27 11.40
CA ASP A 203 -27.57 23.20 12.27
C ASP A 203 -27.41 21.78 11.68
N SER A 204 -27.29 21.67 10.36
CA SER A 204 -27.03 20.40 9.65
C SER A 204 -25.54 20.01 9.60
N GLY A 205 -24.64 20.86 10.11
CA GLY A 205 -23.19 20.65 10.06
C GLY A 205 -22.53 21.11 8.75
N LEU A 206 -23.29 21.72 7.85
CA LEU A 206 -22.72 22.33 6.63
C LEU A 206 -21.95 23.57 7.01
N ARG A 207 -20.69 23.67 6.58
CA ARG A 207 -19.84 24.85 6.75
C ARG A 207 -19.77 25.62 5.45
N TYR A 208 -20.03 26.92 5.51
CA TYR A 208 -20.00 27.80 4.35
C TYR A 208 -19.31 29.13 4.66
N LYS A 209 -18.83 29.78 3.63
CA LYS A 209 -18.27 31.13 3.68
C LYS A 209 -18.72 31.92 2.47
N ILE A 210 -19.37 33.03 2.72
CA ILE A 210 -19.74 33.97 1.65
C ILE A 210 -18.50 34.78 1.28
N MET A 211 -17.96 34.57 0.08
CA MET A 211 -16.78 35.28 -0.41
C MET A 211 -17.14 36.68 -0.92
N GLU A 212 -18.31 36.83 -1.51
CA GLU A 212 -18.81 38.10 -2.06
C GLU A 212 -20.33 38.14 -1.89
N THR A 213 -20.82 39.25 -1.34
CA THR A 213 -22.26 39.45 -1.15
C THR A 213 -22.87 40.08 -2.40
N GLY A 214 -23.82 39.38 -3.03
CA GLY A 214 -24.57 39.89 -4.13
C GLY A 214 -25.53 41.04 -3.73
N ASN A 215 -25.85 41.87 -4.67
CA ASN A 215 -26.77 43.03 -4.51
C ASN A 215 -28.14 42.83 -5.19
N GLY A 216 -28.38 41.62 -5.76
CA GLY A 216 -29.64 41.28 -6.41
C GLY A 216 -30.72 40.77 -5.45
N GLU A 217 -31.92 40.56 -5.98
CA GLU A 217 -33.01 39.95 -5.20
C GLU A 217 -32.66 38.50 -4.82
N LYS A 218 -33.00 38.12 -3.60
CA LYS A 218 -32.82 36.72 -3.14
C LYS A 218 -33.88 35.82 -3.77
N PRO A 219 -33.50 34.65 -4.31
CA PRO A 219 -34.45 33.72 -4.88
C PRO A 219 -35.39 33.19 -3.79
N LYS A 220 -36.66 32.97 -4.18
CA LYS A 220 -37.69 32.38 -3.32
C LYS A 220 -37.80 30.89 -3.56
N ARG A 221 -38.45 30.20 -2.64
CA ARG A 221 -38.71 28.76 -2.77
C ARG A 221 -39.51 28.47 -4.04
N GLY A 222 -38.93 27.67 -4.95
CA GLY A 222 -39.53 27.32 -6.27
C GLY A 222 -38.94 28.08 -7.44
N ASP A 223 -38.12 29.11 -7.23
CA ASP A 223 -37.45 29.81 -8.31
C ASP A 223 -36.40 28.93 -8.98
N ARG A 224 -36.25 29.12 -10.30
CA ARG A 224 -35.14 28.54 -11.06
C ARG A 224 -33.93 29.46 -10.96
N VAL A 225 -32.82 28.90 -10.51
CA VAL A 225 -31.53 29.60 -10.42
C VAL A 225 -30.50 28.91 -11.31
N ALA A 226 -29.63 29.70 -11.97
CA ALA A 226 -28.44 29.18 -12.62
C ALA A 226 -27.24 29.38 -11.70
N VAL A 227 -26.48 28.33 -11.48
CA VAL A 227 -25.30 28.35 -10.62
C VAL A 227 -24.11 27.72 -11.33
N HIS A 228 -22.92 28.27 -11.05
CA HIS A 228 -21.67 27.58 -11.34
C HIS A 228 -21.13 26.99 -10.06
N TYR A 229 -20.53 25.82 -10.16
CA TYR A 229 -19.95 25.14 -9.01
C TYR A 229 -18.65 24.43 -9.40
N ARG A 230 -17.83 24.15 -8.39
CA ARG A 230 -16.67 23.30 -8.46
C ARG A 230 -16.61 22.46 -7.20
N GLY A 231 -16.76 21.14 -7.35
CA GLY A 231 -16.62 20.16 -6.28
C GLY A 231 -15.20 19.64 -6.22
N ALA A 232 -14.60 19.70 -5.05
CA ALA A 232 -13.27 19.13 -4.80
C ALA A 232 -13.24 18.37 -3.47
N LEU A 233 -12.41 17.32 -3.42
CA LEU A 233 -12.11 16.63 -2.18
C LEU A 233 -11.21 17.49 -1.29
N VAL A 234 -11.08 17.11 -0.01
CA VAL A 234 -10.25 17.82 0.98
C VAL A 234 -8.77 17.89 0.57
N ASP A 235 -8.29 16.95 -0.24
CA ASP A 235 -6.93 16.94 -0.80
C ASP A 235 -6.74 17.86 -2.00
N GLY A 236 -7.83 18.50 -2.49
CA GLY A 236 -7.82 19.40 -3.63
C GLY A 236 -8.20 18.75 -4.95
N THR A 237 -8.42 17.42 -4.97
CA THR A 237 -8.84 16.70 -6.18
C THR A 237 -10.24 17.13 -6.59
N VAL A 238 -10.38 17.74 -7.77
CA VAL A 238 -11.67 18.15 -8.34
C VAL A 238 -12.38 16.90 -8.86
N PHE A 239 -13.60 16.65 -8.39
CA PHE A 239 -14.41 15.54 -8.84
C PHE A 239 -15.55 15.96 -9.75
N ASP A 240 -15.96 17.24 -9.73
CA ASP A 240 -16.99 17.79 -10.61
C ASP A 240 -16.88 19.31 -10.70
N SER A 241 -17.21 19.88 -11.87
CA SER A 241 -17.16 21.33 -12.11
C SER A 241 -18.10 21.72 -13.25
N SER A 242 -18.79 22.84 -13.09
CA SER A 242 -19.56 23.48 -14.17
C SER A 242 -18.73 24.51 -14.94
N PHE A 243 -17.47 24.70 -14.57
CA PHE A 243 -16.53 25.51 -15.34
C PHE A 243 -15.81 24.59 -16.32
N GLU A 244 -15.68 25.01 -17.58
CA GLU A 244 -14.85 24.36 -18.59
C GLU A 244 -13.35 24.53 -18.30
#